data_09ddc15d7581a7bb60a2e4acfc08a324
#
_entry.id   09ddc15d7581a7bb60a2e4acfc08a324
#
_cell.length_a   1.000
_cell.length_b   1.000
_cell.length_c   1.000
_cell.angle_alpha   90.00
_cell.angle_beta   90.00
_cell.angle_gamma   90.00
#
_symmetry.space_group_name_H-M   'P 1'
#
loop_
_entity.id
_entity.type
_entity.pdbx_description
1 polymer ?
#
loop_
_entity_poly.entity_id
_entity_poly.type
_entity_poly.pdbx_seq_one_letter_code
_entity_poly.pdbx_strand_id
1 'polypeptide(L)'
;KQNVTVILGDNTFGKTTLLQAFNWCFYGVAKFDHNPDMLLNLEIASEMREGDKRIVEVEITVIHQDVEYVISRTQNYFFERGKAVGEREALPKVSYKQENGEMEAIKASQVKNMINTILPEDLSTYFFFDTERVSSISTRKDVAEAVKGLLGLAPIDNAVHHLGDRTKKTSVIGRLYGSMDLDGD
;
A
#
# COMPACT_ATOMS: atom_id res chain seq x y z
N LYS A 1 6.77 -22.60 12.84
CA LYS A 1 8.14 -22.02 12.86
C LYS A 1 7.98 -20.54 12.60
N GLN A 2 8.40 -19.70 13.53
CA GLN A 2 8.50 -18.26 13.29
C GLN A 2 9.80 -18.02 12.53
N ASN A 3 9.71 -17.57 11.30
CA ASN A 3 10.86 -17.13 10.52
C ASN A 3 11.01 -15.62 10.73
N VAL A 4 12.04 -15.23 11.46
CA VAL A 4 12.40 -13.84 11.66
C VAL A 4 13.71 -13.58 10.93
N THR A 5 13.73 -12.59 10.05
CA THR A 5 14.94 -12.10 9.40
C THR A 5 15.32 -10.76 10.00
N VAL A 6 16.54 -10.63 10.49
CA VAL A 6 17.09 -9.37 11.02
C VAL A 6 18.11 -8.84 10.05
N ILE A 7 17.90 -7.62 9.55
CA ILE A 7 18.81 -6.92 8.66
C ILE A 7 19.55 -5.86 9.46
N LEU A 8 20.86 -6.05 9.63
CA LEU A 8 21.74 -5.13 10.32
C LEU A 8 22.55 -4.31 9.30
N GLY A 9 22.78 -3.07 9.61
CA GLY A 9 23.58 -2.15 8.79
C GLY A 9 23.67 -0.79 9.46
N ASP A 10 24.74 -0.06 9.18
CA ASP A 10 24.91 1.31 9.66
C ASP A 10 23.90 2.26 9.01
N ASN A 11 23.82 3.48 9.51
CA ASN A 11 22.99 4.52 8.89
C ASN A 11 23.50 4.77 7.46
N THR A 12 22.57 4.97 6.53
CA THR A 12 22.82 5.16 5.08
C THR A 12 23.00 3.90 4.24
N PHE A 13 23.07 2.68 4.81
CA PHE A 13 23.20 1.42 4.06
C PHE A 13 21.89 0.89 3.44
N GLY A 14 20.89 1.74 3.26
CA GLY A 14 19.71 1.41 2.48
C GLY A 14 18.61 0.62 3.22
N LYS A 15 18.62 0.53 4.57
CA LYS A 15 17.54 -0.12 5.34
C LYS A 15 16.18 0.51 5.06
N THR A 16 16.12 1.84 5.13
CA THR A 16 14.90 2.61 4.81
C THR A 16 14.54 2.50 3.33
N THR A 17 15.52 2.43 2.43
CA THR A 17 15.29 2.20 1.00
C THR A 17 14.61 0.87 0.74
N LEU A 18 15.02 -0.20 1.44
CA LEU A 18 14.35 -1.50 1.35
C LEU A 18 12.89 -1.42 1.79
N LEU A 19 12.61 -0.77 2.93
CA LEU A 19 11.25 -0.54 3.41
C LEU A 19 10.41 0.25 2.39
N GLN A 20 10.99 1.31 1.82
CA GLN A 20 10.33 2.11 0.78
C GLN A 20 10.11 1.31 -0.51
N ALA A 21 11.01 0.39 -0.87
CA ALA A 21 10.85 -0.50 -2.01
C ALA A 21 9.60 -1.39 -1.87
N PHE A 22 9.36 -1.95 -0.67
CA PHE A 22 8.14 -2.70 -0.39
C PHE A 22 6.89 -1.82 -0.55
N ASN A 23 6.85 -0.65 0.09
CA ASN A 23 5.73 0.28 -0.01
C ASN A 23 5.46 0.70 -1.46
N TRP A 24 6.52 1.00 -2.19
CA TRP A 24 6.39 1.40 -3.59
C TRP A 24 5.90 0.25 -4.47
N CYS A 25 6.42 -0.96 -4.28
CA CYS A 25 6.00 -2.12 -5.07
C CYS A 25 4.50 -2.40 -4.89
N PHE A 26 4.01 -2.44 -3.65
CA PHE A 26 2.61 -2.72 -3.35
C PHE A 26 1.69 -1.54 -3.71
N TYR A 27 1.99 -0.34 -3.23
CA TYR A 27 1.04 0.78 -3.24
C TYR A 27 1.44 1.96 -4.13
N GLY A 28 2.64 1.93 -4.73
CA GLY A 28 3.14 3.04 -5.55
C GLY A 28 3.63 4.24 -4.74
N VAL A 29 3.79 4.08 -3.44
CA VAL A 29 4.19 5.15 -2.52
C VAL A 29 5.61 4.90 -2.02
N ALA A 30 6.51 5.84 -2.30
CA ALA A 30 7.83 5.90 -1.67
C ALA A 30 8.05 7.30 -1.09
N LYS A 31 8.61 7.37 0.11
CA LYS A 31 8.88 8.64 0.80
C LYS A 31 10.37 8.73 1.09
N PHE A 32 11.09 9.47 0.28
CA PHE A 32 12.50 9.78 0.48
C PHE A 32 12.63 11.24 0.92
N ASP A 33 13.47 11.50 1.91
CA ASP A 33 13.64 12.84 2.49
C ASP A 33 14.23 13.86 1.52
N HIS A 34 15.00 13.38 0.53
CA HIS A 34 15.78 14.25 -0.36
C HIS A 34 15.08 14.59 -1.67
N ASN A 35 14.26 13.70 -2.20
CA ASN A 35 13.50 13.92 -3.42
C ASN A 35 12.37 12.88 -3.50
N PRO A 36 11.17 13.20 -3.00
CA PRO A 36 10.07 12.23 -2.90
C PRO A 36 9.61 11.68 -4.27
N ASP A 37 9.88 12.41 -5.35
CA ASP A 37 9.44 12.04 -6.69
C ASP A 37 10.50 11.28 -7.50
N MET A 38 11.72 11.11 -6.96
CA MET A 38 12.83 10.47 -7.65
C MET A 38 13.18 9.13 -7.01
N LEU A 39 12.82 8.04 -7.69
CA LEU A 39 13.18 6.68 -7.28
C LEU A 39 14.55 6.26 -7.83
N LEU A 40 15.00 6.88 -8.93
CA LEU A 40 16.29 6.59 -9.52
C LEU A 40 17.40 7.09 -8.59
N ASN A 41 18.44 6.27 -8.41
CA ASN A 41 19.62 6.67 -7.66
C ASN A 41 20.21 7.96 -8.24
N LEU A 42 20.49 8.94 -7.36
CA LEU A 42 20.94 10.28 -7.75
C LEU A 42 22.29 10.25 -8.49
N GLU A 43 23.17 9.35 -8.12
CA GLU A 43 24.46 9.17 -8.78
C GLU A 43 24.27 8.69 -10.22
N ILE A 44 23.44 7.66 -10.42
CA ILE A 44 23.05 7.17 -11.75
C ILE A 44 22.35 8.27 -12.55
N ALA A 45 21.45 9.02 -11.92
CA ALA A 45 20.76 10.13 -12.57
C ALA A 45 21.74 11.23 -13.06
N SER A 46 22.80 11.51 -12.29
CA SER A 46 23.82 12.49 -12.63
C SER A 46 24.72 12.07 -13.80
N GLU A 47 24.86 10.77 -14.04
CA GLU A 47 25.65 10.21 -15.14
C GLU A 47 24.86 10.10 -16.45
N MET A 48 23.55 10.29 -16.42
CA MET A 48 22.70 10.19 -17.62
C MET A 48 22.95 11.37 -18.59
N ARG A 49 22.78 11.08 -19.86
CA ARG A 49 22.93 12.03 -20.97
C ARG A 49 21.64 12.10 -21.77
N GLU A 50 21.50 13.12 -22.60
CA GLU A 50 20.33 13.34 -23.46
C GLU A 50 20.03 12.08 -24.29
N GLY A 51 18.80 11.58 -24.19
CA GLY A 51 18.33 10.35 -24.82
C GLY A 51 18.56 9.07 -24.04
N ASP A 52 19.29 9.10 -22.90
CA ASP A 52 19.45 7.92 -22.06
C ASP A 52 18.15 7.51 -21.40
N LYS A 53 18.01 6.18 -21.23
CA LYS A 53 16.93 5.57 -20.49
C LYS A 53 17.48 4.74 -19.32
N ARG A 54 16.83 4.82 -18.18
CA ARG A 54 17.08 3.96 -17.02
C ARG A 54 15.75 3.41 -16.49
N ILE A 55 15.83 2.27 -15.81
CA ILE A 55 14.66 1.57 -15.27
C ILE A 55 14.91 1.32 -13.78
N VAL A 56 13.93 1.68 -12.97
CA VAL A 56 13.82 1.25 -11.58
C VAL A 56 12.75 0.15 -11.53
N GLU A 57 13.11 -0.99 -10.97
CA GLU A 57 12.22 -2.14 -10.84
C GLU A 57 12.32 -2.72 -9.44
N VAL A 58 11.17 -3.08 -8.90
CA VAL A 58 11.06 -3.87 -7.67
C VAL A 58 10.12 -5.04 -7.93
N GLU A 59 10.60 -6.23 -7.61
CA GLU A 59 9.84 -7.47 -7.69
C GLU A 59 9.79 -8.14 -6.32
N ILE A 60 8.62 -8.59 -5.90
CA ILE A 60 8.38 -9.23 -4.62
C ILE A 60 7.58 -10.50 -4.86
N THR A 61 8.10 -11.63 -4.37
CA THR A 61 7.37 -12.89 -4.33
C THR A 61 6.72 -13.06 -2.97
N VAL A 62 5.42 -13.33 -2.95
CA VAL A 62 4.65 -13.58 -1.73
C VAL A 62 3.85 -14.87 -1.86
N ILE A 63 3.66 -15.56 -0.74
CA ILE A 63 2.76 -16.71 -0.66
C ILE A 63 1.51 -16.27 0.10
N HIS A 64 0.36 -16.37 -0.56
CA HIS A 64 -0.93 -16.06 0.03
C HIS A 64 -1.90 -17.20 -0.24
N GLN A 65 -2.48 -17.79 0.82
CA GLN A 65 -3.38 -18.96 0.73
C GLN A 65 -2.78 -20.11 -0.11
N ASP A 66 -1.51 -20.44 0.18
CA ASP A 66 -0.73 -21.49 -0.49
C ASP A 66 -0.45 -21.26 -1.99
N VAL A 67 -0.80 -20.08 -2.52
CA VAL A 67 -0.48 -19.67 -3.90
C VAL A 67 0.68 -18.68 -3.88
N GLU A 68 1.65 -18.91 -4.77
CA GLU A 68 2.78 -18.02 -4.99
C GLU A 68 2.40 -16.91 -5.98
N TYR A 69 2.52 -15.66 -5.55
CA TYR A 69 2.31 -14.47 -6.36
C TYR A 69 3.61 -13.72 -6.56
N VAL A 70 3.83 -13.24 -7.76
CA VAL A 70 4.93 -12.31 -8.08
C VAL A 70 4.31 -10.95 -8.39
N ILE A 71 4.68 -9.96 -7.59
CA ILE A 71 4.24 -8.56 -7.74
C ILE A 71 5.46 -7.77 -8.20
N SER A 72 5.37 -7.11 -9.34
CA SER A 72 6.43 -6.24 -9.84
C SER A 72 5.90 -4.86 -10.16
N ARG A 73 6.75 -3.85 -9.95
CA ARG A 73 6.49 -2.48 -10.35
C ARG A 73 7.73 -1.90 -10.99
N THR A 74 7.53 -1.22 -12.13
CA THR A 74 8.62 -0.69 -12.97
C THR A 74 8.38 0.78 -13.25
N GLN A 75 9.39 1.61 -13.06
CA GLN A 75 9.38 3.04 -13.40
C GLN A 75 10.48 3.31 -14.41
N ASN A 76 10.12 3.83 -15.58
CA ASN A 76 11.09 4.30 -16.58
C ASN A 76 11.50 5.75 -16.29
N TYR A 77 12.78 6.03 -16.52
CA TYR A 77 13.36 7.36 -16.48
C TYR A 77 14.03 7.67 -17.80
N PHE A 78 13.80 8.85 -18.32
CA PHE A 78 14.45 9.39 -19.51
C PHE A 78 15.23 10.64 -19.14
N PHE A 79 16.37 10.85 -19.76
CA PHE A 79 17.10 12.10 -19.60
C PHE A 79 16.69 13.07 -20.70
N GLU A 80 16.02 14.14 -20.30
CA GLU A 80 15.48 15.17 -21.18
C GLU A 80 15.72 16.56 -20.59
N ARG A 81 16.17 17.49 -21.43
CA ARG A 81 16.39 18.89 -21.06
C ARG A 81 17.31 19.04 -19.83
N GLY A 82 18.37 18.25 -19.79
CA GLY A 82 19.37 18.32 -18.72
C GLY A 82 18.98 17.70 -17.39
N LYS A 83 17.93 16.88 -17.32
CA LYS A 83 17.52 16.18 -16.10
C LYS A 83 16.89 14.81 -16.39
N ALA A 84 16.98 13.92 -15.41
CA ALA A 84 16.24 12.66 -15.43
C ALA A 84 14.76 12.91 -15.08
N VAL A 85 13.85 12.43 -15.93
CA VAL A 85 12.39 12.56 -15.77
C VAL A 85 11.76 11.19 -15.77
N GLY A 86 10.95 10.89 -14.74
CA GLY A 86 10.20 9.64 -14.66
C GLY A 86 8.91 9.68 -15.50
N GLU A 87 8.51 8.56 -16.05
CA GLU A 87 7.17 8.38 -16.61
C GLU A 87 6.10 8.56 -15.52
N ARG A 88 4.91 9.03 -15.93
CA ARG A 88 3.87 9.48 -14.99
C ARG A 88 3.32 8.44 -14.05
N GLU A 89 3.30 7.17 -14.41
CA GLU A 89 2.76 6.10 -13.57
C GLU A 89 3.53 4.79 -13.73
N ALA A 90 4.02 4.30 -12.62
CA ALA A 90 4.54 2.94 -12.49
C ALA A 90 3.38 2.01 -12.11
N LEU A 91 2.74 1.38 -13.09
CA LEU A 91 1.65 0.45 -12.82
C LEU A 91 2.21 -0.90 -12.32
N PRO A 92 1.63 -1.46 -11.26
CA PRO A 92 2.03 -2.78 -10.79
C PRO A 92 1.55 -3.87 -11.75
N LYS A 93 2.31 -4.95 -11.82
CA LYS A 93 1.92 -6.21 -12.46
C LYS A 93 1.87 -7.29 -11.39
N VAL A 94 0.91 -8.20 -11.51
CA VAL A 94 0.81 -9.35 -10.63
C VAL A 94 0.64 -10.59 -11.49
N SER A 95 1.41 -11.62 -11.20
CA SER A 95 1.24 -12.96 -11.72
C SER A 95 1.20 -13.96 -10.59
N TYR A 96 0.60 -15.11 -10.82
CA TYR A 96 0.53 -16.19 -9.85
C TYR A 96 0.93 -17.51 -10.50
N LYS A 97 1.45 -18.41 -9.68
CA LYS A 97 1.86 -19.72 -10.12
C LYS A 97 0.69 -20.68 -10.07
N GLN A 98 0.36 -21.25 -11.21
CA GLN A 98 -0.66 -22.29 -11.37
C GLN A 98 -0.18 -23.64 -10.82
N GLU A 99 -1.10 -24.59 -10.63
CA GLU A 99 -0.78 -25.96 -10.20
C GLU A 99 0.14 -26.70 -11.17
N ASN A 100 0.08 -26.37 -12.46
CA ASN A 100 0.98 -26.90 -13.49
C ASN A 100 2.40 -26.29 -13.45
N GLY A 101 2.63 -25.29 -12.57
CA GLY A 101 3.90 -24.59 -12.42
C GLY A 101 4.09 -23.39 -13.34
N GLU A 102 3.16 -23.11 -14.25
CA GLU A 102 3.21 -21.95 -15.13
C GLU A 102 2.79 -20.67 -14.42
N MET A 103 3.36 -19.54 -14.84
CA MET A 103 2.99 -18.22 -14.32
C MET A 103 1.89 -17.61 -15.18
N GLU A 104 0.79 -17.23 -14.53
CA GLU A 104 -0.33 -16.54 -15.19
C GLU A 104 -0.43 -15.10 -14.70
N ALA A 105 -0.53 -14.16 -15.65
CA ALA A 105 -0.65 -12.74 -15.34
C ALA A 105 -2.10 -12.37 -15.00
N ILE A 106 -2.29 -11.61 -13.95
CA ILE A 106 -3.58 -11.03 -13.56
C ILE A 106 -3.89 -9.83 -14.47
N LYS A 107 -5.16 -9.73 -14.89
CA LYS A 107 -5.61 -8.59 -15.69
C LYS A 107 -5.38 -7.26 -14.99
N ALA A 108 -4.91 -6.25 -15.71
CA ALA A 108 -4.58 -4.93 -15.15
C ALA A 108 -5.70 -4.33 -14.30
N SER A 109 -6.96 -4.51 -14.69
CA SER A 109 -8.13 -4.02 -13.92
C SER A 109 -8.33 -4.72 -12.57
N GLN A 110 -7.74 -5.89 -12.35
CA GLN A 110 -7.87 -6.69 -11.13
C GLN A 110 -6.64 -6.60 -10.23
N VAL A 111 -5.52 -6.07 -10.73
CA VAL A 111 -4.24 -6.01 -10.01
C VAL A 111 -4.38 -5.29 -8.68
N LYS A 112 -5.01 -4.11 -8.65
CA LYS A 112 -5.19 -3.34 -7.42
C LYS A 112 -5.99 -4.12 -6.37
N ASN A 113 -7.07 -4.79 -6.78
CA ASN A 113 -7.89 -5.60 -5.87
C ASN A 113 -7.11 -6.82 -5.36
N MET A 114 -6.32 -7.46 -6.21
CA MET A 114 -5.48 -8.59 -5.81
C MET A 114 -4.42 -8.17 -4.80
N ILE A 115 -3.71 -7.08 -5.05
CA ILE A 115 -2.73 -6.52 -4.09
C ILE A 115 -3.41 -6.25 -2.76
N ASN A 116 -4.59 -5.62 -2.77
CA ASN A 116 -5.34 -5.31 -1.56
C ASN A 116 -5.88 -6.56 -0.84
N THR A 117 -6.10 -7.67 -1.56
CA THR A 117 -6.46 -8.96 -0.96
C THR A 117 -5.26 -9.60 -0.28
N ILE A 118 -4.07 -9.55 -0.89
CA ILE A 118 -2.83 -10.10 -0.35
C ILE A 118 -2.38 -9.28 0.88
N LEU A 119 -2.35 -7.97 0.73
CA LEU A 119 -1.94 -7.03 1.77
C LEU A 119 -2.77 -5.74 1.66
N PRO A 120 -3.79 -5.56 2.51
CA PRO A 120 -4.64 -4.37 2.48
C PRO A 120 -3.85 -3.07 2.69
N GLU A 121 -4.12 -2.05 1.87
CA GLU A 121 -3.43 -0.76 1.91
C GLU A 121 -3.59 -0.07 3.27
N ASP A 122 -4.78 -0.16 3.87
CA ASP A 122 -5.08 0.39 5.20
C ASP A 122 -4.21 -0.20 6.32
N LEU A 123 -3.69 -1.40 6.11
CA LEU A 123 -2.81 -2.09 7.05
C LEU A 123 -1.33 -1.83 6.78
N SER A 124 -0.98 -1.17 5.67
CA SER A 124 0.41 -0.96 5.25
C SER A 124 1.26 -0.26 6.31
N THR A 125 0.68 0.71 7.02
CA THR A 125 1.35 1.47 8.08
C THR A 125 1.73 0.62 9.29
N TYR A 126 1.10 -0.54 9.48
CA TYR A 126 1.39 -1.48 10.57
C TYR A 126 2.41 -2.55 10.18
N PHE A 127 2.56 -2.82 8.88
CA PHE A 127 3.54 -3.76 8.37
C PHE A 127 4.84 -3.07 7.94
N PHE A 128 4.72 -1.87 7.37
CA PHE A 128 5.83 -1.10 6.84
C PHE A 128 6.02 0.18 7.66
N PHE A 129 6.59 0.06 8.84
CA PHE A 129 6.85 1.20 9.71
C PHE A 129 8.35 1.41 9.94
N ASP A 130 8.75 2.67 9.97
CA ASP A 130 10.09 3.06 10.39
C ASP A 130 10.13 3.21 11.91
N THR A 131 11.17 2.70 12.55
CA THR A 131 11.34 2.79 14.01
C THR A 131 11.40 4.22 14.53
N GLU A 132 11.83 5.18 13.72
CA GLU A 132 11.82 6.60 14.06
C GLU A 132 10.40 7.16 14.19
N ARG A 133 9.41 6.52 13.58
CA ARG A 133 7.98 6.88 13.65
C ARG A 133 7.19 6.09 14.69
N VAL A 134 7.78 5.09 15.34
CA VAL A 134 7.11 4.28 16.38
C VAL A 134 6.66 5.16 17.56
N SER A 135 7.35 6.26 17.82
CA SER A 135 6.92 7.25 18.83
C SER A 135 5.55 7.89 18.52
N SER A 136 5.13 7.92 17.28
CA SER A 136 3.82 8.46 16.86
C SER A 136 2.68 7.44 16.88
N ILE A 137 2.97 6.13 16.86
CA ILE A 137 1.97 5.05 16.92
C ILE A 137 1.52 4.77 18.37
N SER A 138 2.15 5.40 19.35
CA SER A 138 1.94 5.10 20.79
C SER A 138 0.64 5.64 21.38
N THR A 139 -0.23 6.27 20.60
CA THR A 139 -1.53 6.69 21.12
C THR A 139 -2.50 5.50 21.14
N ARG A 140 -3.22 5.31 22.26
CA ARG A 140 -4.22 4.22 22.42
C ARG A 140 -5.24 4.20 21.28
N LYS A 141 -5.46 5.34 20.63
CA LYS A 141 -6.43 5.50 19.54
C LYS A 141 -5.93 4.83 18.26
N ASP A 142 -4.64 5.01 17.94
CA ASP A 142 -4.03 4.43 16.74
C ASP A 142 -3.94 2.91 16.85
N VAL A 143 -3.64 2.37 18.04
CA VAL A 143 -3.62 0.91 18.28
C VAL A 143 -5.03 0.32 18.14
N ALA A 144 -6.06 1.01 18.64
CA ALA A 144 -7.44 0.55 18.53
C ALA A 144 -7.93 0.52 17.07
N GLU A 145 -7.57 1.55 16.28
CA GLU A 145 -7.88 1.61 14.85
C GLU A 145 -7.13 0.51 14.08
N ALA A 146 -5.86 0.25 14.44
CA ALA A 146 -5.08 -0.84 13.88
C ALA A 146 -5.74 -2.21 14.10
N VAL A 147 -6.14 -2.48 15.35
CA VAL A 147 -6.81 -3.73 15.70
C VAL A 147 -8.14 -3.86 14.97
N LYS A 148 -8.91 -2.80 14.86
CA LYS A 148 -10.16 -2.77 14.08
C LYS A 148 -9.91 -3.07 12.59
N GLY A 149 -8.86 -2.50 12.00
CA GLY A 149 -8.45 -2.79 10.63
C GLY A 149 -8.08 -4.26 10.45
N LEU A 150 -7.23 -4.80 11.33
CA LEU A 150 -6.80 -6.21 11.31
C LEU A 150 -7.98 -7.20 11.46
N LEU A 151 -8.98 -6.84 12.25
CA LEU A 151 -10.20 -7.65 12.45
C LEU A 151 -11.24 -7.45 11.34
N GLY A 152 -10.96 -6.62 10.33
CA GLY A 152 -11.92 -6.32 9.26
C GLY A 152 -13.18 -5.57 9.75
N LEU A 153 -13.08 -4.84 10.86
CA LEU A 153 -14.23 -4.14 11.46
C LEU A 153 -14.52 -2.78 10.79
N ALA A 154 -13.65 -2.27 9.93
CA ALA A 154 -13.85 -1.02 9.24
C ALA A 154 -15.18 -0.94 8.44
N PRO A 155 -15.62 -1.99 7.71
CA PRO A 155 -16.94 -1.99 7.09
C PRO A 155 -18.09 -1.92 8.09
N ILE A 156 -17.93 -2.50 9.28
CA ILE A 156 -18.95 -2.47 10.34
C ILE A 156 -19.00 -1.07 10.96
N ASP A 157 -17.87 -0.46 11.26
CA ASP A 157 -17.80 0.92 11.76
C ASP A 157 -18.42 1.91 10.74
N ASN A 158 -18.15 1.74 9.45
CA ASN A 158 -18.74 2.52 8.37
C ASN A 158 -20.26 2.29 8.28
N ALA A 159 -20.72 1.05 8.42
CA ALA A 159 -22.16 0.74 8.44
C ALA A 159 -22.85 1.38 9.64
N VAL A 160 -22.27 1.29 10.83
CA VAL A 160 -22.79 1.96 12.05
C VAL A 160 -22.84 3.47 11.86
N HIS A 161 -21.80 4.06 11.27
CA HIS A 161 -21.77 5.50 11.00
C HIS A 161 -22.81 5.92 9.96
N HIS A 162 -23.03 5.10 8.93
CA HIS A 162 -24.05 5.32 7.88
C HIS A 162 -25.47 5.18 8.41
N LEU A 163 -25.71 4.21 9.29
CA LEU A 163 -27.00 4.02 9.93
C LEU A 163 -27.33 5.19 10.87
N GLY A 164 -26.31 5.72 11.52
CA GLY A 164 -26.39 6.91 12.37
C GLY A 164 -27.14 6.69 13.70
N ASP A 165 -27.29 7.77 14.44
CA ASP A 165 -27.90 7.77 15.77
C ASP A 165 -29.43 7.82 15.67
N ARG A 166 -30.11 7.03 16.50
CA ARG A 166 -31.58 7.02 16.66
C ARG A 166 -32.14 8.41 16.95
N THR A 167 -31.43 9.23 17.71
CA THR A 167 -31.89 10.57 18.12
C THR A 167 -31.78 11.61 17.00
N LYS A 168 -31.00 11.34 15.96
CA LYS A 168 -30.82 12.27 14.84
C LYS A 168 -31.84 12.02 13.73
N LYS A 169 -32.80 12.91 13.57
CA LYS A 169 -33.86 12.84 12.53
C LYS A 169 -33.31 12.74 11.09
N THR A 170 -32.03 13.11 10.86
CA THR A 170 -31.38 13.02 9.56
C THR A 170 -30.71 11.66 9.32
N SER A 171 -30.52 10.84 10.35
CA SER A 171 -29.95 9.51 10.24
C SER A 171 -30.94 8.49 9.69
N VAL A 172 -30.47 7.38 9.13
CA VAL A 172 -31.33 6.31 8.61
C VAL A 172 -32.17 5.72 9.73
N ILE A 173 -31.55 5.41 10.88
CA ILE A 173 -32.25 4.86 12.06
C ILE A 173 -33.24 5.88 12.63
N GLY A 174 -32.86 7.15 12.75
CA GLY A 174 -33.73 8.18 13.26
C GLY A 174 -34.98 8.42 12.39
N ARG A 175 -34.86 8.30 11.06
CA ARG A 175 -35.98 8.36 10.13
C ARG A 175 -36.91 7.16 10.26
N LEU A 176 -36.33 5.95 10.40
CA LEU A 176 -37.15 4.74 10.60
C LEU A 176 -37.93 4.79 11.90
N TYR A 177 -37.33 5.20 13.01
CA TYR A 177 -38.04 5.37 14.28
C TYR A 177 -39.11 6.48 14.21
N GLY A 178 -38.78 7.61 13.53
CA GLY A 178 -39.78 8.69 13.36
C GLY A 178 -40.97 8.30 12.49
N SER A 179 -40.84 7.36 11.56
CA SER A 179 -41.99 6.84 10.80
C SER A 179 -42.81 5.83 11.61
N MET A 180 -42.20 5.08 12.52
CA MET A 180 -42.93 4.13 13.39
C MET A 180 -43.76 4.83 14.46
N ASP A 181 -43.35 6.01 14.92
CA ASP A 181 -44.12 6.80 15.89
C ASP A 181 -45.36 7.52 15.27
N LEU A 182 -45.45 7.58 13.91
CA LEU A 182 -46.56 8.19 13.19
C LEU A 182 -47.69 7.20 12.84
N ASP A 183 -47.41 5.89 12.92
CA ASP A 183 -48.41 4.83 12.63
C ASP A 183 -49.05 4.25 13.90
N GLY A 184 -48.92 4.95 15.02
CA GLY A 184 -49.36 4.51 16.36
C GLY A 184 -50.56 5.24 16.95
N ASP A 185 -51.47 5.84 16.11
CA ASP A 185 -52.78 6.39 16.53
C ASP A 185 -53.90 5.79 15.70
#